data_b0596d398d79725d1d415c491c3e9fac
#
_entry.id   b0596d398d79725d1d415c491c3e9fac
#
_cell.length_a   1.000
_cell.length_b   1.000
_cell.length_c   1.000
_cell.angle_alpha   90.00
_cell.angle_beta   90.00
_cell.angle_gamma   90.00
#
_symmetry.space_group_name_H-M   'P 1'
#
loop_
_entity.id
_entity.type
_entity.pdbx_description
1 polymer ?
#
loop_
_entity_poly.entity_id
_entity_poly.type
_entity_poly.pdbx_seq_one_letter_code
_entity_poly.pdbx_strand_id
1 'polypeptide(L)'
;DKKTGERVIFYQKSSGAININKLEKIKTKWLSVSSLTGKWTKQANQILNYISKNKTGLILLPSTSQIRDDFPDLKRLLKVAKILILNRNEALEIASKLKNKTENTKDLFKLLHNFGPETICITDGTKGAWASDGANIFHCPIIKVRSVDATGAGDAFASGFLGFYLKGKSIKEALKAGIINSASVVQYIGTTKGLLTKKEILSKMK
;
A
#
# COMPACT_ATOMS: atom_id res chain seq x y z
N ASP A 1 21.49 3.55 -9.29
CA ASP A 1 22.28 4.65 -9.81
C ASP A 1 22.45 5.73 -8.75
N LYS A 2 23.69 6.09 -8.43
CA LYS A 2 24.01 7.10 -7.40
C LYS A 2 23.62 8.53 -7.80
N LYS A 3 23.46 8.81 -9.09
CA LYS A 3 23.14 10.16 -9.60
C LYS A 3 21.64 10.41 -9.68
N THR A 4 20.89 9.42 -10.16
CA THR A 4 19.46 9.57 -10.42
C THR A 4 18.59 9.02 -9.28
N GLY A 5 19.15 8.18 -8.42
CA GLY A 5 18.39 7.42 -7.41
C GLY A 5 17.54 6.30 -8.02
N GLU A 6 17.61 6.10 -9.34
CA GLU A 6 16.91 5.02 -10.01
C GLU A 6 17.51 3.66 -9.68
N ARG A 7 16.68 2.64 -9.70
CA ARG A 7 17.09 1.27 -9.43
C ARG A 7 16.52 0.31 -10.44
N VAL A 8 17.27 -0.72 -10.77
CA VAL A 8 16.79 -1.89 -11.50
C VAL A 8 16.57 -3.01 -10.51
N ILE A 9 15.39 -3.59 -10.52
CA ILE A 9 15.05 -4.72 -9.65
C ILE A 9 15.02 -5.97 -10.52
N PHE A 10 15.97 -6.87 -10.28
CA PHE A 10 15.94 -8.22 -10.84
C PHE A 10 15.15 -9.12 -9.90
N TYR A 11 14.12 -9.78 -10.41
CA TYR A 11 13.37 -10.75 -9.63
C TYR A 11 13.08 -12.01 -10.45
N GLN A 12 13.06 -13.14 -9.76
CA GLN A 12 12.63 -14.40 -10.32
C GLN A 12 11.27 -14.77 -9.73
N LYS A 13 10.27 -14.96 -10.59
CA LYS A 13 8.97 -15.46 -10.14
C LYS A 13 9.10 -16.91 -9.70
N SER A 14 8.74 -17.20 -8.47
CA SER A 14 8.55 -18.57 -8.03
C SER A 14 7.29 -19.14 -8.69
N SER A 15 7.38 -20.38 -9.20
CA SER A 15 6.21 -21.13 -9.68
C SER A 15 5.33 -21.65 -8.56
N GLY A 16 5.81 -21.60 -7.32
CA GLY A 16 5.08 -22.06 -6.13
C GLY A 16 3.98 -21.11 -5.71
N ALA A 17 2.76 -21.62 -5.55
CA ALA A 17 1.68 -20.87 -4.95
C ALA A 17 1.91 -20.73 -3.44
N ILE A 18 1.66 -19.52 -2.91
CA ILE A 18 1.68 -19.27 -1.47
C ILE A 18 0.61 -20.14 -0.80
N ASN A 19 1.01 -20.89 0.22
CA ASN A 19 0.08 -21.73 0.97
C ASN A 19 -0.56 -20.92 2.11
N ILE A 20 -1.86 -20.61 1.98
CA ILE A 20 -2.65 -19.93 3.00
C ILE A 20 -3.72 -20.82 3.64
N ASN A 21 -3.55 -22.13 3.60
CA ASN A 21 -4.51 -23.10 4.15
C ASN A 21 -4.79 -22.90 5.65
N LYS A 22 -3.89 -22.25 6.39
CA LYS A 22 -4.09 -21.94 7.81
C LYS A 22 -4.89 -20.66 8.05
N LEU A 23 -5.23 -19.90 7.00
CA LEU A 23 -5.96 -18.62 7.14
C LEU A 23 -7.28 -18.81 7.91
N GLU A 24 -8.01 -19.88 7.65
CA GLU A 24 -9.29 -20.17 8.32
C GLU A 24 -9.19 -20.35 9.85
N LYS A 25 -8.00 -20.67 10.35
CA LYS A 25 -7.74 -20.85 11.80
C LYS A 25 -7.44 -19.53 12.51
N ILE A 26 -7.25 -18.43 11.77
CA ILE A 26 -6.88 -17.13 12.30
C ILE A 26 -8.15 -16.31 12.47
N LYS A 27 -8.34 -15.70 13.65
CA LYS A 27 -9.38 -14.70 13.88
C LYS A 27 -8.72 -13.32 13.94
N THR A 28 -9.06 -12.44 13.02
CA THR A 28 -8.52 -11.09 12.98
C THR A 28 -9.56 -10.08 12.49
N LYS A 29 -9.44 -8.84 12.95
CA LYS A 29 -10.26 -7.72 12.44
C LYS A 29 -9.79 -7.23 11.07
N TRP A 30 -8.50 -7.37 10.77
CA TRP A 30 -7.89 -6.88 9.55
C TRP A 30 -6.96 -7.90 8.94
N LEU A 31 -7.08 -8.11 7.64
CA LEU A 31 -6.18 -8.92 6.82
C LEU A 31 -5.45 -8.00 5.84
N SER A 32 -4.13 -7.96 5.92
CA SER A 32 -3.30 -7.24 4.96
C SER A 32 -2.78 -8.22 3.90
N VAL A 33 -3.00 -7.89 2.64
CA VAL A 33 -2.52 -8.63 1.48
C VAL A 33 -1.61 -7.72 0.68
N SER A 34 -0.34 -8.07 0.63
CA SER A 34 0.67 -7.43 -0.22
C SER A 34 1.08 -8.39 -1.33
N SER A 35 2.11 -8.08 -2.05
CA SER A 35 2.68 -8.81 -3.19
C SER A 35 2.46 -10.32 -3.19
N LEU A 36 1.43 -10.80 -3.89
CA LEU A 36 1.26 -12.21 -4.22
C LEU A 36 1.96 -12.48 -5.55
N THR A 37 2.67 -13.60 -5.66
CA THR A 37 3.40 -14.00 -6.86
C THR A 37 2.91 -15.35 -7.40
N GLY A 38 3.17 -15.63 -8.68
CA GLY A 38 2.72 -16.85 -9.34
C GLY A 38 1.22 -16.83 -9.67
N LYS A 39 0.62 -18.00 -9.84
CA LYS A 39 -0.85 -18.15 -10.04
C LYS A 39 -1.53 -18.15 -8.67
N TRP A 40 -2.21 -17.07 -8.32
CA TRP A 40 -2.81 -16.87 -7.01
C TRP A 40 -4.36 -16.77 -7.00
N THR A 41 -5.03 -17.20 -8.09
CA THR A 41 -6.51 -17.26 -8.18
C THR A 41 -7.11 -18.08 -7.03
N LYS A 42 -6.49 -19.21 -6.68
CA LYS A 42 -6.93 -20.02 -5.53
C LYS A 42 -6.84 -19.25 -4.22
N GLN A 43 -5.73 -18.53 -4.01
CA GLN A 43 -5.52 -17.71 -2.83
C GLN A 43 -6.50 -16.53 -2.79
N ALA A 44 -6.77 -15.88 -3.93
CA ALA A 44 -7.80 -14.84 -4.00
C ALA A 44 -9.16 -15.37 -3.56
N ASN A 45 -9.57 -16.56 -4.02
CA ASN A 45 -10.81 -17.21 -3.58
C ASN A 45 -10.82 -17.50 -2.08
N GLN A 46 -9.73 -18.03 -1.54
CA GLN A 46 -9.61 -18.28 -0.10
C GLN A 46 -9.70 -16.99 0.73
N ILE A 47 -9.04 -15.91 0.28
CA ILE A 47 -9.11 -14.59 0.92
C ILE A 47 -10.53 -14.05 0.89
N LEU A 48 -11.20 -14.06 -0.27
CA LEU A 48 -12.57 -13.58 -0.42
C LEU A 48 -13.55 -14.34 0.48
N ASN A 49 -13.45 -15.68 0.52
CA ASN A 49 -14.26 -16.51 1.40
C ASN A 49 -14.00 -16.21 2.88
N TYR A 50 -12.72 -16.06 3.25
CA TYR A 50 -12.33 -15.75 4.62
C TYR A 50 -12.88 -14.40 5.10
N ILE A 51 -12.70 -13.33 4.33
CA ILE A 51 -13.16 -11.98 4.71
C ILE A 51 -14.68 -11.90 4.79
N SER A 52 -15.39 -12.55 3.86
CA SER A 52 -16.86 -12.63 3.87
C SER A 52 -17.37 -13.34 5.13
N LYS A 53 -16.84 -14.54 5.42
CA LYS A 53 -17.26 -15.37 6.56
C LYS A 53 -16.96 -14.70 7.91
N ASN A 54 -15.82 -14.02 8.03
CA ASN A 54 -15.35 -13.48 9.32
C ASN A 54 -15.61 -11.97 9.48
N LYS A 55 -16.21 -11.30 8.50
CA LYS A 55 -16.40 -9.84 8.45
C LYS A 55 -15.07 -9.07 8.67
N THR A 56 -13.97 -9.64 8.16
CA THR A 56 -12.63 -9.09 8.30
C THR A 56 -12.41 -7.97 7.28
N GLY A 57 -11.87 -6.84 7.70
CA GLY A 57 -11.49 -5.76 6.79
C GLY A 57 -10.26 -6.14 5.96
N LEU A 58 -10.31 -5.91 4.64
CA LEU A 58 -9.20 -6.15 3.74
C LEU A 58 -8.38 -4.88 3.52
N ILE A 59 -7.07 -5.01 3.71
CA ILE A 59 -6.07 -4.00 3.36
C ILE A 59 -5.29 -4.55 2.16
N LEU A 60 -5.25 -3.80 1.07
CA LEU A 60 -4.50 -4.17 -0.13
C LEU A 60 -3.30 -3.26 -0.35
N LEU A 61 -2.16 -3.90 -0.62
CA LEU A 61 -0.92 -3.28 -1.07
C LEU A 61 -0.43 -4.05 -2.31
N PRO A 62 -1.10 -3.91 -3.45
CA PRO A 62 -0.78 -4.71 -4.63
C PRO A 62 0.57 -4.29 -5.20
N SER A 63 1.31 -5.26 -5.72
CA SER A 63 2.54 -4.99 -6.48
C SER A 63 2.23 -4.71 -7.95
N THR A 64 3.16 -4.05 -8.62
CA THR A 64 3.13 -3.83 -10.07
C THR A 64 2.91 -5.14 -10.86
N SER A 65 3.51 -6.26 -10.42
CA SER A 65 3.33 -7.56 -11.09
C SER A 65 1.90 -8.09 -10.98
N GLN A 66 1.23 -7.90 -9.84
CA GLN A 66 -0.18 -8.29 -9.67
C GLN A 66 -1.11 -7.46 -10.58
N ILE A 67 -0.81 -6.17 -10.72
CA ILE A 67 -1.58 -5.27 -11.59
C ILE A 67 -1.42 -5.69 -13.06
N ARG A 68 -0.21 -6.06 -13.48
CA ARG A 68 0.09 -6.42 -14.88
C ARG A 68 -0.41 -7.79 -15.27
N ASP A 69 -0.12 -8.77 -14.44
CA ASP A 69 -0.21 -10.19 -14.83
C ASP A 69 -1.55 -10.81 -14.42
N ASP A 70 -2.15 -10.36 -13.31
CA ASP A 70 -3.33 -11.00 -12.70
C ASP A 70 -4.42 -9.99 -12.31
N PHE A 71 -4.62 -8.98 -13.14
CA PHE A 71 -5.59 -7.91 -12.88
C PHE A 71 -7.03 -8.39 -12.62
N PRO A 72 -7.56 -9.44 -13.26
CA PRO A 72 -8.91 -9.95 -12.95
C PRO A 72 -9.08 -10.35 -11.48
N ASP A 73 -8.13 -11.06 -10.90
CA ASP A 73 -8.18 -11.45 -9.48
C ASP A 73 -7.95 -10.26 -8.55
N LEU A 74 -7.00 -9.37 -8.89
CA LEU A 74 -6.80 -8.13 -8.18
C LEU A 74 -8.08 -7.28 -8.16
N LYS A 75 -8.78 -7.16 -9.28
CA LYS A 75 -10.04 -6.41 -9.39
C LYS A 75 -11.12 -6.96 -8.47
N ARG A 76 -11.16 -8.27 -8.25
CA ARG A 76 -12.09 -8.90 -7.30
C ARG A 76 -11.76 -8.52 -5.84
N LEU A 77 -10.47 -8.50 -5.48
CA LEU A 77 -10.03 -8.06 -4.16
C LEU A 77 -10.24 -6.56 -3.95
N LEU A 78 -10.01 -5.73 -4.97
CA LEU A 78 -10.27 -4.28 -4.92
C LEU A 78 -11.72 -3.96 -4.55
N LYS A 79 -12.70 -4.72 -5.09
CA LYS A 79 -14.13 -4.51 -4.80
C LYS A 79 -14.52 -4.67 -3.34
N VAL A 80 -13.73 -5.38 -2.55
CA VAL A 80 -14.01 -5.69 -1.15
C VAL A 80 -12.96 -5.11 -0.19
N ALA A 81 -11.94 -4.46 -0.74
CA ALA A 81 -10.92 -3.80 0.05
C ALA A 81 -11.51 -2.60 0.81
N LYS A 82 -11.15 -2.48 2.08
CA LYS A 82 -11.47 -1.31 2.90
C LYS A 82 -10.37 -0.24 2.76
N ILE A 83 -9.14 -0.67 2.71
CA ILE A 83 -7.98 0.21 2.59
C ILE A 83 -7.13 -0.25 1.40
N LEU A 84 -6.75 0.71 0.55
CA LEU A 84 -5.86 0.51 -0.58
C LEU A 84 -4.66 1.43 -0.46
N ILE A 85 -3.45 0.88 -0.50
CA ILE A 85 -2.22 1.66 -0.48
C ILE A 85 -1.42 1.33 -1.73
N LEU A 86 -1.07 2.35 -2.49
CA LEU A 86 -0.39 2.27 -3.79
C LEU A 86 0.73 3.32 -3.87
N ASN A 87 1.69 3.10 -4.74
CA ASN A 87 2.44 4.22 -5.28
C ASN A 87 1.70 4.80 -6.50
N ARG A 88 2.11 6.00 -6.93
CA ARG A 88 1.46 6.70 -8.04
C ARG A 88 1.50 5.90 -9.35
N ASN A 89 2.62 5.24 -9.65
CA ASN A 89 2.74 4.44 -10.86
C ASN A 89 1.76 3.26 -10.86
N GLU A 90 1.60 2.59 -9.73
CA GLU A 90 0.62 1.52 -9.55
C GLU A 90 -0.82 2.02 -9.70
N ALA A 91 -1.13 3.20 -9.16
CA ALA A 91 -2.45 3.82 -9.32
C ALA A 91 -2.75 4.15 -10.80
N LEU A 92 -1.79 4.71 -11.52
CA LEU A 92 -1.89 4.99 -12.96
C LEU A 92 -2.02 3.70 -13.77
N GLU A 93 -1.31 2.65 -13.40
CA GLU A 93 -1.38 1.37 -14.09
C GLU A 93 -2.74 0.69 -13.90
N ILE A 94 -3.33 0.76 -12.69
CA ILE A 94 -4.71 0.32 -12.46
C ILE A 94 -5.68 1.15 -13.32
N ALA A 95 -5.53 2.47 -13.37
CA ALA A 95 -6.35 3.34 -14.21
C ALA A 95 -6.26 2.93 -15.68
N SER A 96 -5.07 2.66 -16.19
CA SER A 96 -4.84 2.17 -17.55
C SER A 96 -5.55 0.82 -17.83
N LYS A 97 -5.44 -0.13 -16.90
CA LYS A 97 -6.16 -1.42 -17.00
C LYS A 97 -7.69 -1.25 -17.02
N LEU A 98 -8.18 -0.15 -16.43
CA LEU A 98 -9.59 0.23 -16.44
C LEU A 98 -9.96 1.12 -17.65
N LYS A 99 -9.06 1.24 -18.64
CA LYS A 99 -9.23 2.07 -19.83
C LYS A 99 -9.43 3.56 -19.52
N ASN A 100 -8.89 4.03 -18.41
CA ASN A 100 -8.89 5.43 -18.01
C ASN A 100 -7.46 5.98 -18.11
N LYS A 101 -7.30 7.14 -18.76
CA LYS A 101 -5.99 7.78 -18.99
C LYS A 101 -5.73 8.98 -18.08
N THR A 102 -6.48 9.11 -16.98
CA THR A 102 -6.28 10.25 -16.09
C THR A 102 -4.93 10.18 -15.38
N GLU A 103 -4.27 11.32 -15.30
CA GLU A 103 -3.08 11.54 -14.47
C GLU A 103 -3.38 12.46 -13.28
N ASN A 104 -4.57 13.03 -13.24
CA ASN A 104 -4.99 13.90 -12.15
C ASN A 104 -5.25 13.12 -10.88
N THR A 105 -4.68 13.56 -9.77
CA THR A 105 -4.78 12.87 -8.48
C THR A 105 -6.22 12.75 -7.99
N LYS A 106 -7.05 13.78 -8.15
CA LYS A 106 -8.47 13.77 -7.75
C LYS A 106 -9.27 12.73 -8.54
N ASP A 107 -9.03 12.67 -9.85
CA ASP A 107 -9.73 11.71 -10.71
C ASP A 107 -9.26 10.28 -10.47
N LEU A 108 -7.96 10.07 -10.15
CA LEU A 108 -7.46 8.77 -9.71
C LEU A 108 -8.17 8.30 -8.43
N PHE A 109 -8.32 9.16 -7.44
CA PHE A 109 -9.06 8.79 -6.23
C PHE A 109 -10.52 8.46 -6.54
N LYS A 110 -11.21 9.30 -7.32
CA LYS A 110 -12.60 9.04 -7.73
C LYS A 110 -12.73 7.71 -8.46
N LEU A 111 -11.83 7.42 -9.41
CA LEU A 111 -11.81 6.17 -10.13
C LEU A 111 -11.63 4.97 -9.19
N LEU A 112 -10.65 5.04 -8.28
CA LEU A 112 -10.32 3.94 -7.39
C LEU A 112 -11.40 3.70 -6.33
N HIS A 113 -12.03 4.75 -5.77
CA HIS A 113 -13.16 4.62 -4.85
C HIS A 113 -14.37 3.94 -5.48
N ASN A 114 -14.63 4.18 -6.78
CA ASN A 114 -15.70 3.50 -7.51
C ASN A 114 -15.51 1.98 -7.60
N PHE A 115 -14.32 1.47 -7.29
CA PHE A 115 -14.03 0.04 -7.23
C PHE A 115 -14.22 -0.60 -5.86
N GLY A 116 -14.43 0.20 -4.82
CA GLY A 116 -14.79 -0.32 -3.50
C GLY A 116 -13.98 0.18 -2.31
N PRO A 117 -12.67 0.50 -2.41
CA PRO A 117 -11.90 0.92 -1.25
C PRO A 117 -12.48 2.17 -0.58
N GLU A 118 -12.64 2.10 0.75
CA GLU A 118 -13.17 3.22 1.54
C GLU A 118 -12.08 4.25 1.86
N THR A 119 -10.86 3.79 2.06
CA THR A 119 -9.68 4.64 2.29
C THR A 119 -8.60 4.27 1.29
N ILE A 120 -8.06 5.28 0.60
CA ILE A 120 -7.02 5.08 -0.38
C ILE A 120 -5.83 5.97 -0.03
N CYS A 121 -4.61 5.41 -0.07
CA CYS A 121 -3.36 6.15 0.03
C CYS A 121 -2.56 6.00 -1.26
N ILE A 122 -2.01 7.11 -1.76
CA ILE A 122 -1.12 7.14 -2.92
C ILE A 122 0.18 7.85 -2.52
N THR A 123 1.30 7.11 -2.54
CA THR A 123 2.64 7.68 -2.35
C THR A 123 3.21 8.14 -3.70
N ASP A 124 3.90 9.28 -3.74
CA ASP A 124 4.46 9.86 -4.97
C ASP A 124 5.89 10.38 -4.73
N GLY A 125 6.76 9.51 -4.23
CA GLY A 125 8.19 9.80 -4.06
C GLY A 125 8.45 11.14 -3.38
N THR A 126 9.16 12.03 -4.05
CA THR A 126 9.53 13.35 -3.52
C THR A 126 8.35 14.33 -3.37
N LYS A 127 7.17 14.00 -3.89
CA LYS A 127 5.97 14.82 -3.72
C LYS A 127 5.18 14.47 -2.47
N GLY A 128 5.59 13.43 -1.73
CA GLY A 128 4.94 13.01 -0.50
C GLY A 128 3.86 11.96 -0.71
N ALA A 129 2.79 12.05 0.05
CA ALA A 129 1.67 11.11 -0.03
C ALA A 129 0.33 11.82 0.08
N TRP A 130 -0.65 11.25 -0.61
CA TRP A 130 -2.05 11.66 -0.54
C TRP A 130 -2.89 10.52 0.05
N ALA A 131 -3.97 10.87 0.72
CA ALA A 131 -5.00 9.89 1.10
C ALA A 131 -6.39 10.48 0.90
N SER A 132 -7.36 9.60 0.67
CA SER A 132 -8.77 9.98 0.53
C SER A 132 -9.67 9.01 1.28
N ASP A 133 -10.74 9.55 1.87
CA ASP A 133 -11.85 8.82 2.49
C ASP A 133 -13.11 8.77 1.58
N GLY A 134 -12.97 9.18 0.33
CA GLY A 134 -14.04 9.31 -0.64
C GLY A 134 -14.68 10.71 -0.67
N ALA A 135 -14.72 11.40 0.45
CA ALA A 135 -15.26 12.77 0.55
C ALA A 135 -14.14 13.83 0.48
N ASN A 136 -13.02 13.56 1.12
CA ASN A 136 -11.90 14.48 1.27
C ASN A 136 -10.62 13.89 0.72
N ILE A 137 -9.71 14.76 0.26
CA ILE A 137 -8.35 14.39 -0.12
C ILE A 137 -7.39 15.16 0.79
N PHE A 138 -6.49 14.43 1.40
CA PHE A 138 -5.46 14.93 2.30
C PHE A 138 -4.08 14.75 1.66
N HIS A 139 -3.20 15.69 1.88
CA HIS A 139 -1.81 15.63 1.42
C HIS A 139 -0.85 15.81 2.58
N CYS A 140 0.21 15.05 2.59
CA CYS A 140 1.35 15.21 3.48
C CYS A 140 2.64 15.29 2.66
N PRO A 141 3.38 16.41 2.68
CA PRO A 141 4.65 16.53 1.99
C PRO A 141 5.71 15.62 2.62
N ILE A 142 6.79 15.39 1.91
CA ILE A 142 7.93 14.65 2.45
C ILE A 142 8.63 15.42 3.58
N ILE A 143 9.32 14.67 4.43
CA ILE A 143 10.38 15.19 5.29
C ILE A 143 11.68 15.10 4.49
N LYS A 144 12.33 16.25 4.24
CA LYS A 144 13.60 16.29 3.51
C LYS A 144 14.70 15.64 4.34
N VAL A 145 15.22 14.53 3.85
CA VAL A 145 16.35 13.80 4.45
C VAL A 145 17.34 13.41 3.34
N ARG A 146 18.55 13.07 3.72
CA ARG A 146 19.50 12.45 2.79
C ARG A 146 19.04 11.02 2.52
N SER A 147 18.50 10.77 1.33
CA SER A 147 18.14 9.42 0.90
C SER A 147 19.40 8.66 0.48
N VAL A 148 19.55 7.45 1.02
CA VAL A 148 20.62 6.49 0.70
C VAL A 148 20.07 5.33 -0.11
N ASP A 149 18.92 4.79 0.29
CA ASP A 149 18.24 3.67 -0.37
C ASP A 149 16.72 3.81 -0.20
N ALA A 150 15.99 3.85 -1.31
CA ALA A 150 14.54 3.95 -1.29
C ALA A 150 13.82 2.60 -1.13
N THR A 151 14.58 1.49 -0.99
CA THR A 151 14.02 0.15 -0.82
C THR A 151 13.28 0.05 0.52
N GLY A 152 12.04 -0.44 0.50
CA GLY A 152 11.21 -0.53 1.71
C GLY A 152 10.51 0.76 2.14
N ALA A 153 10.73 1.89 1.44
CA ALA A 153 10.07 3.16 1.77
C ALA A 153 8.54 3.06 1.75
N GLY A 154 7.97 2.35 0.75
CA GLY A 154 6.53 2.10 0.64
C GLY A 154 5.99 1.24 1.79
N ASP A 155 6.71 0.17 2.16
CA ASP A 155 6.32 -0.71 3.26
C ASP A 155 6.42 0.02 4.61
N ALA A 156 7.46 0.82 4.80
CA ALA A 156 7.62 1.68 5.98
C ALA A 156 6.49 2.73 6.06
N PHE A 157 6.13 3.35 4.94
CA PHE A 157 4.98 4.25 4.87
C PHE A 157 3.69 3.52 5.28
N ALA A 158 3.40 2.38 4.65
CA ALA A 158 2.19 1.62 4.91
C ALA A 158 2.09 1.18 6.37
N SER A 159 3.19 0.68 6.96
CA SER A 159 3.21 0.26 8.37
C SER A 159 2.97 1.45 9.32
N GLY A 160 3.59 2.60 9.07
CA GLY A 160 3.37 3.82 9.84
C GLY A 160 1.93 4.33 9.72
N PHE A 161 1.41 4.44 8.50
CA PHE A 161 0.03 4.83 8.25
C PHE A 161 -0.96 3.90 8.95
N LEU A 162 -0.89 2.60 8.68
CA LEU A 162 -1.82 1.60 9.23
C LEU A 162 -1.71 1.51 10.76
N GLY A 163 -0.50 1.60 11.31
CA GLY A 163 -0.25 1.56 12.76
C GLY A 163 -0.96 2.68 13.53
N PHE A 164 -1.21 3.82 12.88
CA PHE A 164 -1.95 4.94 13.47
C PHE A 164 -3.43 4.92 13.08
N TYR A 165 -3.75 4.72 11.79
CA TYR A 165 -5.10 4.73 11.27
C TYR A 165 -5.99 3.66 11.92
N LEU A 166 -5.52 2.42 12.00
CA LEU A 166 -6.27 1.31 12.61
C LEU A 166 -6.44 1.45 14.14
N LYS A 167 -5.74 2.40 14.75
CA LYS A 167 -5.93 2.80 16.16
C LYS A 167 -6.81 4.03 16.33
N GLY A 168 -7.56 4.42 15.31
CA GLY A 168 -8.53 5.50 15.36
C GLY A 168 -7.93 6.91 15.24
N LYS A 169 -6.69 7.04 14.77
CA LYS A 169 -6.12 8.34 14.46
C LYS A 169 -6.69 8.87 13.14
N SER A 170 -6.75 10.19 13.00
CA SER A 170 -7.19 10.84 11.77
C SER A 170 -6.30 10.46 10.57
N ILE A 171 -6.85 10.55 9.36
CA ILE A 171 -6.09 10.32 8.13
C ILE A 171 -4.85 11.24 8.06
N LYS A 172 -4.97 12.50 8.50
CA LYS A 172 -3.83 13.44 8.54
C LYS A 172 -2.72 12.96 9.46
N GLU A 173 -3.04 12.52 10.68
CA GLU A 173 -2.07 11.96 11.62
C GLU A 173 -1.44 10.68 11.08
N ALA A 174 -2.24 9.80 10.49
CA ALA A 174 -1.76 8.56 9.88
C ALA A 174 -0.84 8.81 8.68
N LEU A 175 -1.18 9.75 7.78
CA LEU A 175 -0.30 10.18 6.69
C LEU A 175 1.04 10.70 7.23
N LYS A 176 1.02 11.57 8.24
CA LYS A 176 2.23 12.10 8.87
C LYS A 176 3.09 10.97 9.46
N ALA A 177 2.46 9.99 10.12
CA ALA A 177 3.15 8.81 10.66
C ALA A 177 3.83 7.98 9.56
N GLY A 178 3.13 7.73 8.45
CA GLY A 178 3.67 7.04 7.27
C GLY A 178 4.87 7.77 6.68
N ILE A 179 4.77 9.09 6.46
CA ILE A 179 5.86 9.92 5.94
C ILE A 179 7.07 9.93 6.89
N ILE A 180 6.87 10.06 8.20
CA ILE A 180 7.94 10.03 9.19
C ILE A 180 8.70 8.70 9.15
N ASN A 181 7.96 7.59 9.13
CA ASN A 181 8.57 6.25 9.11
C ASN A 181 9.31 5.98 7.80
N SER A 182 8.72 6.34 6.66
CA SER A 182 9.35 6.25 5.34
C SER A 182 10.64 7.09 5.26
N ALA A 183 10.58 8.35 5.70
CA ALA A 183 11.75 9.24 5.73
C ALA A 183 12.88 8.73 6.62
N SER A 184 12.57 7.97 7.66
CA SER A 184 13.58 7.35 8.52
C SER A 184 14.28 6.18 7.82
N VAL A 185 13.53 5.29 7.16
CA VAL A 185 14.07 4.09 6.49
C VAL A 185 14.99 4.46 5.32
N VAL A 186 14.61 5.42 4.50
CA VAL A 186 15.41 5.77 3.29
C VAL A 186 16.80 6.32 3.58
N GLN A 187 17.14 6.61 4.83
CA GLN A 187 18.47 7.07 5.25
C GLN A 187 19.47 5.93 5.42
N TYR A 188 19.05 4.68 5.28
CA TYR A 188 19.86 3.50 5.50
C TYR A 188 19.76 2.55 4.31
N ILE A 189 20.79 1.72 4.13
CA ILE A 189 20.74 0.59 3.19
C ILE A 189 19.89 -0.52 3.80
N GLY A 190 18.95 -1.05 2.99
CA GLY A 190 18.05 -2.15 3.37
C GLY A 190 16.67 -1.67 3.79
N THR A 191 15.78 -2.62 4.09
CA THR A 191 14.33 -2.39 4.21
C THR A 191 13.82 -2.21 5.64
N THR A 192 14.63 -2.58 6.65
CA THR A 192 14.19 -2.62 8.05
C THR A 192 14.97 -1.69 8.96
N LYS A 193 16.20 -1.35 8.58
CA LYS A 193 17.01 -0.39 9.34
C LYS A 193 16.35 0.99 9.27
N GLY A 194 16.19 1.64 10.41
CA GLY A 194 15.52 2.93 10.51
C GLY A 194 14.01 2.87 10.68
N LEU A 195 13.39 1.67 10.75
CA LEU A 195 11.99 1.56 11.17
C LEU A 195 11.83 2.11 12.59
N LEU A 196 10.82 2.97 12.74
CA LEU A 196 10.55 3.66 14.01
C LEU A 196 9.47 2.94 14.81
N THR A 197 9.65 2.94 16.13
CA THR A 197 8.59 2.58 17.06
C THR A 197 7.50 3.65 17.09
N LYS A 198 6.32 3.30 17.61
CA LYS A 198 5.22 4.27 17.81
C LYS A 198 5.66 5.48 18.62
N LYS A 199 6.48 5.27 19.68
CA LYS A 199 6.97 6.35 20.56
C LYS A 199 7.86 7.32 19.79
N GLU A 200 8.75 6.82 18.95
CA GLU A 200 9.63 7.64 18.12
C GLU A 200 8.88 8.41 17.06
N ILE A 201 7.88 7.78 16.40
CA ILE A 201 7.00 8.49 15.45
C ILE A 201 6.28 9.64 16.16
N LEU A 202 5.67 9.38 17.32
CA LEU A 202 4.97 10.42 18.10
C LEU A 202 5.88 11.56 18.52
N SER A 203 7.14 11.29 18.87
CA SER A 203 8.11 12.34 19.22
C SER A 203 8.45 13.24 18.03
N LYS A 204 8.45 12.67 16.79
CA LYS A 204 8.73 13.40 15.55
C LYS A 204 7.48 14.08 14.94
N MET A 205 6.31 13.84 15.48
CA MET A 205 5.05 14.49 15.07
C MET A 205 4.88 15.89 15.70
N LYS A 206 5.56 16.12 16.81
CA LYS A 206 5.56 17.41 17.49
C LYS A 206 6.35 18.43 16.68
#